data_b7807b100d030ffddf35dc85de1ebb5f
#
_entry.id   b7807b100d030ffddf35dc85de1ebb5f
#
_cell.length_a   1.000
_cell.length_b   1.000
_cell.length_c   1.000
_cell.angle_alpha   90.00
_cell.angle_beta   90.00
_cell.angle_gamma   90.00
#
_symmetry.space_group_name_H-M   'P 1'
#
loop_
_entity.id
_entity.type
_entity.pdbx_description
1 polymer ?
#
loop_
_entity_poly.entity_id
_entity_poly.type
_entity_poly.pdbx_seq_one_letter_code
_entity_poly.pdbx_strand_id
1 'polypeptide(L)'
;FSTATNADGSTVNLGLGIRNRPDDVSMVGANAFLDYRMTNYSDSHSRLGLGGEYFWKDFEFRNNWYMAITDEKDVTINGVAYKERVVPGWDVEVGYRLPNNPELAFFVRGFNWDYKHTQDNSGLEGSVSWQATPHIGLEAWVSNEISATSTTVNTSLPGTDETFFGLRMNITGNPVKFKKSNYKQNMITQMTQPVKRVNDVLLERAAVNSSGAATFTVRVSAQGT
;
A
#
# COMPACT_ATOMS: atom_id res chain seq x y z
N PHE A 1 10.78 -10.71 -3.59
CA PHE A 1 10.93 -10.77 -2.14
C PHE A 1 11.13 -9.36 -1.59
N SER A 2 10.39 -8.99 -0.57
CA SER A 2 10.60 -7.76 0.19
C SER A 2 10.30 -7.98 1.67
N THR A 3 10.79 -7.09 2.52
CA THR A 3 10.52 -7.09 3.95
C THR A 3 10.13 -5.68 4.38
N ALA A 4 9.24 -5.58 5.35
CA ALA A 4 8.91 -4.35 6.03
C ALA A 4 8.95 -4.60 7.55
N THR A 5 9.45 -3.64 8.32
CA THR A 5 9.54 -3.75 9.78
C THR A 5 9.06 -2.45 10.41
N ASN A 6 8.25 -2.57 11.46
CA ASN A 6 7.80 -1.46 12.27
C ASN A 6 7.82 -1.85 13.76
N ALA A 7 7.36 -0.95 14.64
CA ALA A 7 7.37 -1.17 16.10
C ALA A 7 6.54 -2.39 16.54
N ASP A 8 5.53 -2.81 15.75
CA ASP A 8 4.63 -3.90 16.09
C ASP A 8 4.97 -5.23 15.44
N GLY A 9 6.05 -5.30 14.67
CA GLY A 9 6.50 -6.54 14.06
C GLY A 9 7.12 -6.38 12.69
N SER A 10 7.24 -7.49 11.96
CA SER A 10 7.87 -7.54 10.63
C SER A 10 7.00 -8.29 9.64
N THR A 11 6.99 -7.81 8.40
CA THR A 11 6.32 -8.46 7.27
C THR A 11 7.35 -9.00 6.30
N VAL A 12 7.15 -10.23 5.84
CA VAL A 12 7.90 -10.85 4.73
C VAL A 12 6.94 -11.05 3.58
N ASN A 13 7.32 -10.58 2.39
CA ASN A 13 6.51 -10.68 1.20
C ASN A 13 7.21 -11.57 0.17
N LEU A 14 6.54 -12.61 -0.28
CA LEU A 14 6.99 -13.48 -1.35
C LEU A 14 5.99 -13.39 -2.50
N GLY A 15 6.45 -13.08 -3.71
CA GLY A 15 5.55 -12.94 -4.83
C GLY A 15 6.18 -13.20 -6.18
N LEU A 16 5.30 -13.35 -7.14
CA LEU A 16 5.63 -13.52 -8.55
C LEU A 16 4.85 -12.50 -9.36
N GLY A 17 5.49 -11.98 -10.40
CA GLY A 17 4.86 -11.09 -11.37
C GLY A 17 5.32 -11.42 -12.79
N ILE A 18 4.43 -11.19 -13.72
CA ILE A 18 4.72 -11.27 -15.15
C ILE A 18 4.40 -9.92 -15.77
N ARG A 19 5.22 -9.49 -16.71
CA ARG A 19 4.99 -8.33 -17.56
C ARG A 19 5.20 -8.70 -19.01
N ASN A 20 4.27 -8.31 -19.84
CA ASN A 20 4.34 -8.49 -21.30
C ASN A 20 4.24 -7.12 -21.97
N ARG A 21 5.05 -6.94 -22.98
CA ARG A 21 5.06 -5.73 -23.80
C ARG A 21 4.54 -6.08 -25.20
N PRO A 22 3.23 -5.89 -25.46
CA PRO A 22 2.62 -6.22 -26.74
C PRO A 22 3.15 -5.35 -27.90
N ASP A 23 3.58 -4.12 -27.59
CA ASP A 23 4.16 -3.18 -28.57
C ASP A 23 5.20 -2.25 -27.91
N ASP A 24 5.69 -1.26 -28.68
CA ASP A 24 6.74 -0.34 -28.20
C ASP A 24 6.21 0.78 -27.27
N VAL A 25 4.90 0.92 -27.12
CA VAL A 25 4.29 2.01 -26.34
C VAL A 25 3.41 1.52 -25.20
N SER A 26 3.18 0.21 -25.08
CA SER A 26 2.35 -0.38 -24.04
C SER A 26 3.01 -1.56 -23.33
N MET A 27 2.60 -1.80 -22.10
CA MET A 27 2.98 -2.95 -21.30
C MET A 27 1.81 -3.31 -20.37
N VAL A 28 1.55 -4.60 -20.21
CA VAL A 28 0.60 -5.15 -19.24
C VAL A 28 1.33 -6.03 -18.25
N GLY A 29 0.89 -6.03 -17.01
CA GLY A 29 1.45 -6.86 -15.96
C GLY A 29 0.38 -7.41 -15.03
N ALA A 30 0.69 -8.56 -14.43
CA ALA A 30 -0.07 -9.15 -13.34
C ALA A 30 0.89 -9.70 -12.29
N ASN A 31 0.46 -9.68 -11.03
CA ASN A 31 1.28 -10.16 -9.93
C ASN A 31 0.41 -10.80 -8.83
N ALA A 32 1.04 -11.68 -8.06
CA ALA A 32 0.46 -12.28 -6.86
C ALA A 32 1.52 -12.36 -5.77
N PHE A 33 1.13 -12.03 -4.53
CA PHE A 33 2.00 -12.04 -3.37
C PHE A 33 1.36 -12.77 -2.21
N LEU A 34 2.15 -13.56 -1.48
CA LEU A 34 1.84 -14.05 -0.17
C LEU A 34 2.64 -13.22 0.84
N ASP A 35 1.94 -12.53 1.72
CA ASP A 35 2.52 -11.69 2.75
C ASP A 35 2.37 -12.39 4.10
N TYR A 36 3.44 -12.46 4.86
CA TYR A 36 3.50 -13.07 6.17
C TYR A 36 3.93 -12.04 7.20
N ARG A 37 3.01 -11.70 8.11
CA ARG A 37 3.23 -10.71 9.18
C ARG A 37 3.49 -11.43 10.49
N MET A 38 4.66 -11.22 11.07
CA MET A 38 4.99 -11.57 12.45
C MET A 38 4.62 -10.40 13.36
N THR A 39 3.86 -10.65 14.42
CA THR A 39 3.46 -9.63 15.39
C THR A 39 4.10 -9.91 16.75
N ASN A 40 4.14 -8.91 17.60
CA ASN A 40 4.66 -9.06 18.97
C ASN A 40 3.61 -9.64 19.94
N TYR A 41 2.35 -9.79 19.51
CA TYR A 41 1.21 -10.07 20.40
C TYR A 41 0.46 -11.33 20.04
N SER A 42 0.53 -11.78 18.80
CA SER A 42 -0.10 -13.04 18.35
C SER A 42 0.87 -13.85 17.52
N ASP A 43 0.46 -15.07 17.19
CA ASP A 43 1.06 -15.79 16.08
C ASP A 43 0.92 -14.97 14.78
N SER A 44 1.66 -15.35 13.78
CA SER A 44 1.70 -14.66 12.49
C SER A 44 0.34 -14.58 11.78
N HIS A 45 0.21 -13.55 10.96
CA HIS A 45 -0.90 -13.35 10.02
C HIS A 45 -0.44 -13.48 8.58
N SER A 46 -1.33 -13.96 7.70
CA SER A 46 -1.06 -14.09 6.27
C SER A 46 -2.09 -13.32 5.45
N ARG A 47 -1.61 -12.69 4.37
CA ARG A 47 -2.41 -11.92 3.42
C ARG A 47 -2.04 -12.33 1.99
N LEU A 48 -3.05 -12.49 1.12
CA LEU A 48 -2.86 -12.62 -0.32
C LEU A 48 -3.02 -11.25 -0.96
N GLY A 49 -2.04 -10.86 -1.76
CA GLY A 49 -2.11 -9.66 -2.63
C GLY A 49 -2.19 -10.07 -4.09
N LEU A 50 -3.13 -9.51 -4.84
CA LEU A 50 -3.23 -9.66 -6.29
C LEU A 50 -3.15 -8.28 -6.92
N GLY A 51 -2.44 -8.15 -8.04
CA GLY A 51 -2.29 -6.86 -8.69
C GLY A 51 -2.28 -6.94 -10.22
N GLY A 52 -2.71 -5.85 -10.84
CA GLY A 52 -2.66 -5.61 -12.27
C GLY A 52 -1.96 -4.29 -12.57
N GLU A 53 -1.25 -4.26 -13.70
CA GLU A 53 -0.55 -3.07 -14.18
C GLU A 53 -0.81 -2.89 -15.68
N TYR A 54 -1.04 -1.65 -16.07
CA TYR A 54 -1.10 -1.25 -17.47
C TYR A 54 -0.33 0.03 -17.68
N PHE A 55 0.61 0.03 -18.60
CA PHE A 55 1.42 1.18 -18.99
C PHE A 55 1.12 1.50 -20.44
N TRP A 56 0.90 2.76 -20.72
CA TRP A 56 0.65 3.26 -22.07
C TRP A 56 1.30 4.61 -22.26
N LYS A 57 2.32 4.66 -23.10
CA LYS A 57 3.15 5.86 -23.33
C LYS A 57 3.69 6.40 -21.99
N ASP A 58 3.18 7.54 -21.57
CA ASP A 58 3.59 8.24 -20.35
C ASP A 58 2.63 7.98 -19.17
N PHE A 59 1.58 7.19 -19.38
CA PHE A 59 0.61 6.84 -18.35
C PHE A 59 0.91 5.47 -17.73
N GLU A 60 0.64 5.38 -16.44
CA GLU A 60 0.78 4.19 -15.63
C GLU A 60 -0.53 3.96 -14.85
N PHE A 61 -1.10 2.77 -14.95
CA PHE A 61 -2.30 2.36 -14.23
C PHE A 61 -1.98 1.13 -13.43
N ARG A 62 -2.35 1.13 -12.14
CA ARG A 62 -2.16 -0.02 -11.26
C ARG A 62 -3.39 -0.22 -10.41
N ASN A 63 -3.66 -1.48 -10.08
CA ASN A 63 -4.64 -1.85 -9.07
C ASN A 63 -4.10 -3.00 -8.24
N ASN A 64 -4.35 -2.98 -6.95
CA ASN A 64 -3.97 -4.03 -6.02
C ASN A 64 -5.17 -4.38 -5.13
N TRP A 65 -5.30 -5.65 -4.81
CA TRP A 65 -6.31 -6.23 -3.93
C TRP A 65 -5.63 -7.02 -2.85
N TYR A 66 -6.04 -6.82 -1.61
CA TYR A 66 -5.45 -7.43 -0.43
C TYR A 66 -6.51 -8.21 0.34
N MET A 67 -6.30 -9.52 0.50
CA MET A 67 -7.26 -10.44 1.11
C MET A 67 -6.63 -11.10 2.33
N ALA A 68 -7.32 -11.06 3.48
CA ALA A 68 -6.90 -11.80 4.65
C ALA A 68 -7.01 -13.31 4.38
N ILE A 69 -5.96 -14.07 4.72
CA ILE A 69 -5.97 -15.53 4.68
C ILE A 69 -6.21 -16.09 6.08
N THR A 70 -5.59 -15.49 7.09
CA THR A 70 -5.76 -15.89 8.48
C THR A 70 -6.99 -15.26 9.10
N ASP A 71 -7.69 -16.07 9.90
CA ASP A 71 -8.81 -15.62 10.70
C ASP A 71 -8.38 -14.65 11.80
N GLU A 72 -9.37 -13.99 12.40
CA GLU A 72 -9.22 -13.14 13.57
C GLU A 72 -8.71 -13.96 14.76
N LYS A 73 -7.77 -13.41 15.52
CA LYS A 73 -7.13 -14.05 16.68
C LYS A 73 -7.39 -13.30 17.96
N ASP A 74 -7.51 -14.04 19.05
CA ASP A 74 -7.53 -13.47 20.40
C ASP A 74 -6.11 -13.18 20.87
N VAL A 75 -5.86 -11.95 21.32
CA VAL A 75 -4.57 -11.53 21.85
C VAL A 75 -4.76 -10.80 23.19
N THR A 76 -3.77 -10.89 24.06
CA THR A 76 -3.77 -10.16 25.33
C THR A 76 -2.61 -9.18 25.35
N ILE A 77 -2.91 -7.89 25.54
CA ILE A 77 -1.93 -6.83 25.60
C ILE A 77 -2.10 -6.11 26.94
N ASN A 78 -1.07 -6.14 27.77
CA ASN A 78 -1.09 -5.55 29.12
C ASN A 78 -2.28 -5.98 29.99
N GLY A 79 -2.68 -7.25 29.86
CA GLY A 79 -3.81 -7.82 30.62
C GLY A 79 -5.20 -7.52 30.04
N VAL A 80 -5.28 -6.81 28.92
CA VAL A 80 -6.55 -6.53 28.20
C VAL A 80 -6.66 -7.45 27.00
N ALA A 81 -7.83 -8.08 26.84
CA ALA A 81 -8.13 -8.95 25.70
C ALA A 81 -8.50 -8.12 24.46
N TYR A 82 -7.93 -8.49 23.32
CA TYR A 82 -8.22 -7.90 22.01
C TYR A 82 -8.50 -8.97 20.97
N LYS A 83 -9.21 -8.58 19.92
CA LYS A 83 -9.28 -9.31 18.64
C LYS A 83 -8.29 -8.67 17.69
N GLU A 84 -7.39 -9.46 17.09
CA GLU A 84 -6.43 -9.01 16.08
C GLU A 84 -6.72 -9.69 14.74
N ARG A 85 -6.80 -8.92 13.66
CA ARG A 85 -7.05 -9.42 12.30
C ARG A 85 -6.28 -8.64 11.24
N VAL A 86 -6.07 -9.28 10.10
CA VAL A 86 -5.61 -8.58 8.88
C VAL A 86 -6.74 -7.72 8.34
N VAL A 87 -6.43 -6.47 7.99
CA VAL A 87 -7.36 -5.58 7.31
C VAL A 87 -7.26 -5.83 5.80
N PRO A 88 -8.31 -6.34 5.14
CA PRO A 88 -8.35 -6.44 3.69
C PRO A 88 -8.57 -5.05 3.06
N GLY A 89 -8.37 -4.95 1.75
CA GLY A 89 -8.58 -3.68 1.07
C GLY A 89 -8.13 -3.71 -0.37
N TRP A 90 -8.14 -2.54 -0.98
CA TRP A 90 -7.68 -2.35 -2.35
C TRP A 90 -7.09 -0.95 -2.56
N ASP A 91 -6.26 -0.82 -3.57
CA ASP A 91 -5.83 0.48 -4.09
C ASP A 91 -5.84 0.49 -5.62
N VAL A 92 -6.06 1.69 -6.18
CA VAL A 92 -5.95 1.99 -7.61
C VAL A 92 -5.10 3.24 -7.76
N GLU A 93 -4.09 3.17 -8.61
CA GLU A 93 -3.16 4.28 -8.85
C GLU A 93 -3.11 4.63 -10.35
N VAL A 94 -3.12 5.92 -10.64
CA VAL A 94 -2.85 6.49 -11.95
C VAL A 94 -1.60 7.33 -11.87
N GLY A 95 -0.65 7.10 -12.76
CA GLY A 95 0.59 7.86 -12.88
C GLY A 95 0.72 8.53 -14.24
N TYR A 96 1.40 9.66 -14.25
CA TYR A 96 1.78 10.37 -15.47
C TYR A 96 3.24 10.81 -15.38
N ARG A 97 4.03 10.36 -16.34
CA ARG A 97 5.45 10.68 -16.48
C ARG A 97 5.63 11.81 -17.48
N LEU A 98 6.44 12.82 -17.14
CA LEU A 98 6.63 13.97 -18.02
C LEU A 98 7.44 13.57 -19.29
N PRO A 99 6.92 13.74 -20.52
CA PRO A 99 7.63 13.33 -21.74
C PRO A 99 8.97 14.04 -21.94
N ASN A 100 9.04 15.33 -21.52
CA ASN A 100 10.23 16.15 -21.66
C ASN A 100 11.22 16.00 -20.49
N ASN A 101 10.77 15.41 -19.37
CA ASN A 101 11.58 15.15 -18.19
C ASN A 101 11.14 13.81 -17.58
N PRO A 102 11.46 12.68 -18.25
CA PRO A 102 10.91 11.38 -17.89
C PRO A 102 11.42 10.81 -16.56
N GLU A 103 12.37 11.47 -15.93
CA GLU A 103 12.79 11.20 -14.55
C GLU A 103 11.73 11.65 -13.54
N LEU A 104 10.79 12.52 -13.94
CA LEU A 104 9.73 13.07 -13.08
C LEU A 104 8.38 12.45 -13.43
N ALA A 105 7.67 11.95 -12.43
CA ALA A 105 6.33 11.40 -12.58
C ALA A 105 5.42 11.84 -11.41
N PHE A 106 4.13 11.98 -11.70
CA PHE A 106 3.08 12.31 -10.75
C PHE A 106 2.13 11.13 -10.62
N PHE A 107 1.66 10.87 -9.41
CA PHE A 107 0.72 9.77 -9.15
C PHE A 107 -0.44 10.26 -8.29
N VAL A 108 -1.60 9.67 -8.53
CA VAL A 108 -2.78 9.78 -7.68
C VAL A 108 -3.25 8.36 -7.39
N ARG A 109 -3.37 8.02 -6.11
CA ARG A 109 -3.82 6.73 -5.63
C ARG A 109 -5.07 6.89 -4.78
N GLY A 110 -6.14 6.15 -5.11
CA GLY A 110 -7.28 5.95 -4.25
C GLY A 110 -7.17 4.60 -3.55
N PHE A 111 -7.61 4.51 -2.29
CA PHE A 111 -7.58 3.27 -1.53
C PHE A 111 -8.79 3.14 -0.61
N ASN A 112 -9.08 1.87 -0.23
CA ASN A 112 -10.03 1.55 0.83
C ASN A 112 -9.53 0.35 1.62
N TRP A 113 -9.59 0.46 2.96
CA TRP A 113 -9.28 -0.58 3.93
C TRP A 113 -10.53 -0.94 4.71
N ASP A 114 -10.95 -2.21 4.65
CA ASP A 114 -12.18 -2.74 5.25
C ASP A 114 -11.92 -3.18 6.70
N TYR A 115 -12.26 -2.30 7.64
CA TYR A 115 -12.19 -2.54 9.07
C TYR A 115 -13.48 -3.18 9.58
N LYS A 116 -13.39 -4.24 10.38
CA LYS A 116 -14.56 -4.97 10.90
C LYS A 116 -15.14 -4.33 12.16
N HIS A 117 -14.30 -3.80 13.02
CA HIS A 117 -14.65 -3.31 14.34
C HIS A 117 -14.69 -1.79 14.44
N THR A 118 -14.21 -1.11 13.41
CA THR A 118 -14.25 0.34 13.25
C THR A 118 -14.76 0.70 11.87
N GLN A 119 -14.82 1.99 11.60
CA GLN A 119 -15.17 2.51 10.27
C GLN A 119 -14.04 2.20 9.27
N ASP A 120 -14.46 1.88 8.03
CA ASP A 120 -13.55 1.73 6.90
C ASP A 120 -12.71 2.97 6.70
N ASN A 121 -11.46 2.75 6.31
CA ASN A 121 -10.55 3.82 5.99
C ASN A 121 -10.37 3.92 4.48
N SER A 122 -10.95 4.98 3.89
CA SER A 122 -10.79 5.33 2.49
C SER A 122 -9.98 6.62 2.37
N GLY A 123 -9.23 6.78 1.28
CA GLY A 123 -8.47 7.99 1.09
C GLY A 123 -7.94 8.17 -0.32
N LEU A 124 -7.33 9.36 -0.50
CA LEU A 124 -6.59 9.72 -1.70
C LEU A 124 -5.15 10.06 -1.30
N GLU A 125 -4.19 9.58 -2.07
CA GLU A 125 -2.78 9.94 -1.97
C GLU A 125 -2.33 10.57 -3.28
N GLY A 126 -1.68 11.73 -3.21
CA GLY A 126 -0.96 12.34 -4.30
C GLY A 126 0.54 12.21 -4.08
N SER A 127 1.32 11.86 -5.12
CA SER A 127 2.77 11.84 -5.00
C SER A 127 3.49 12.35 -6.24
N VAL A 128 4.72 12.79 -6.00
CA VAL A 128 5.68 13.20 -7.03
C VAL A 128 6.94 12.36 -6.87
N SER A 129 7.26 11.60 -7.89
CA SER A 129 8.46 10.75 -7.93
C SER A 129 9.49 11.35 -8.87
N TRP A 130 10.74 11.41 -8.41
CA TRP A 130 11.88 11.91 -9.16
C TRP A 130 13.02 10.89 -9.12
N GLN A 131 13.44 10.42 -10.29
CA GLN A 131 14.65 9.61 -10.44
C GLN A 131 15.88 10.53 -10.44
N ALA A 132 16.40 10.85 -9.25
CA ALA A 132 17.49 11.81 -9.05
C ALA A 132 18.80 11.33 -9.66
N THR A 133 19.08 10.03 -9.60
CA THR A 133 20.20 9.35 -10.27
C THR A 133 19.74 8.01 -10.82
N PRO A 134 20.54 7.31 -11.65
CA PRO A 134 20.17 5.97 -12.10
C PRO A 134 19.91 4.94 -10.97
N HIS A 135 20.40 5.20 -9.78
CA HIS A 135 20.29 4.28 -8.64
C HIS A 135 19.46 4.83 -7.46
N ILE A 136 19.06 6.12 -7.50
CA ILE A 136 18.33 6.76 -6.42
C ILE A 136 17.08 7.43 -6.97
N GLY A 137 15.92 6.95 -6.51
CA GLY A 137 14.62 7.56 -6.69
C GLY A 137 14.14 8.22 -5.40
N LEU A 138 13.52 9.38 -5.50
CA LEU A 138 12.90 10.12 -4.40
C LEU A 138 11.41 10.27 -4.72
N GLU A 139 10.56 10.14 -3.71
CA GLU A 139 9.12 10.37 -3.84
C GLU A 139 8.63 11.18 -2.64
N ALA A 140 8.00 12.32 -2.90
CA ALA A 140 7.26 13.08 -1.91
C ALA A 140 5.77 12.76 -2.08
N TRP A 141 5.06 12.54 -0.98
CA TRP A 141 3.64 12.19 -1.01
C TRP A 141 2.84 12.91 0.06
N VAL A 142 1.56 13.11 -0.23
CA VAL A 142 0.54 13.56 0.71
C VAL A 142 -0.68 12.66 0.57
N SER A 143 -1.21 12.21 1.69
CA SER A 143 -2.40 11.34 1.76
C SER A 143 -3.44 11.97 2.67
N ASN A 144 -4.69 11.96 2.23
CA ASN A 144 -5.84 12.34 3.03
C ASN A 144 -6.74 11.12 3.22
N GLU A 145 -7.01 10.76 4.48
CA GLU A 145 -7.98 9.73 4.83
C GLU A 145 -9.37 10.35 4.87
N ILE A 146 -10.26 9.88 4.02
CA ILE A 146 -11.66 10.29 3.98
C ILE A 146 -12.47 9.23 4.73
N SER A 147 -12.78 9.48 5.98
CA SER A 147 -13.69 8.62 6.73
C SER A 147 -15.13 8.86 6.24
N ALA A 148 -15.79 7.81 5.73
CA ALA A 148 -17.21 7.91 5.40
C ALA A 148 -18.01 8.23 6.67
N THR A 149 -18.79 9.30 6.67
CA THR A 149 -19.62 9.68 7.79
C THR A 149 -20.75 8.67 7.92
N SER A 150 -20.65 7.72 8.84
CA SER A 150 -21.77 6.85 9.18
C SER A 150 -22.79 7.65 10.02
N THR A 151 -23.96 7.84 9.48
CA THR A 151 -25.08 8.58 10.10
C THR A 151 -25.82 7.79 11.19
N THR A 152 -25.31 6.68 11.66
CA THR A 152 -26.10 5.83 12.58
C THR A 152 -25.22 5.14 13.63
N VAL A 153 -24.56 5.87 14.48
CA VAL A 153 -24.34 5.48 15.89
C VAL A 153 -23.94 6.72 16.69
N ASN A 154 -24.63 6.96 17.79
CA ASN A 154 -24.36 7.96 18.80
C ASN A 154 -23.03 7.69 19.52
N THR A 155 -21.92 7.99 18.89
CA THR A 155 -20.63 8.12 19.53
C THR A 155 -19.91 9.29 18.88
N SER A 156 -19.87 10.39 19.61
CA SER A 156 -19.17 11.62 19.31
C SER A 156 -17.65 11.42 19.40
N LEU A 157 -17.10 10.66 18.45
CA LEU A 157 -15.70 10.80 18.05
C LEU A 157 -15.75 11.49 16.69
N PRO A 158 -15.16 12.68 16.57
CA PRO A 158 -15.04 13.33 15.27
C PRO A 158 -14.30 12.37 14.35
N GLY A 159 -14.85 12.08 13.16
CA GLY A 159 -14.12 11.50 12.08
C GLY A 159 -12.95 12.45 11.83
N THR A 160 -11.76 12.04 12.21
CA THR A 160 -10.57 12.83 11.96
C THR A 160 -10.20 12.57 10.51
N ASP A 161 -10.54 13.52 9.63
CA ASP A 161 -9.90 13.64 8.33
C ASP A 161 -8.43 13.95 8.59
N GLU A 162 -7.60 12.92 8.66
CA GLU A 162 -6.19 13.07 8.93
C GLU A 162 -5.43 13.21 7.61
N THR A 163 -4.55 14.19 7.54
CA THR A 163 -3.66 14.39 6.40
C THR A 163 -2.24 14.00 6.81
N PHE A 164 -1.67 13.09 6.06
CA PHE A 164 -0.29 12.63 6.23
C PHE A 164 0.57 13.11 5.06
N PHE A 165 1.84 13.34 5.31
CA PHE A 165 2.83 13.60 4.27
C PHE A 165 4.14 12.88 4.60
N GLY A 166 4.92 12.61 3.59
CA GLY A 166 6.19 11.95 3.79
C GLY A 166 7.09 11.93 2.57
N LEU A 167 8.26 11.38 2.79
CA LEU A 167 9.28 11.17 1.76
C LEU A 167 9.65 9.68 1.73
N ARG A 168 9.80 9.14 0.52
CA ARG A 168 10.32 7.80 0.26
C ARG A 168 11.60 7.93 -0.55
N MET A 169 12.59 7.12 -0.23
CA MET A 169 13.81 7.00 -1.00
C MET A 169 13.98 5.55 -1.44
N ASN A 170 14.15 5.34 -2.74
CA ASN A 170 14.39 4.03 -3.32
C ASN A 170 15.83 3.95 -3.81
N ILE A 171 16.57 2.93 -3.37
CA ILE A 171 17.91 2.65 -3.83
C ILE A 171 17.90 1.32 -4.58
N THR A 172 18.37 1.30 -5.82
CA THR A 172 18.36 0.11 -6.67
C THR A 172 19.75 -0.24 -7.18
N GLY A 173 20.08 -1.54 -7.19
CA GLY A 173 21.32 -2.04 -7.81
C GLY A 173 21.30 -1.96 -9.34
N ASN A 174 20.13 -2.12 -9.96
CA ASN A 174 19.97 -1.99 -11.40
C ASN A 174 19.69 -0.54 -11.79
N PRO A 175 20.40 0.02 -12.77
CA PRO A 175 20.23 1.42 -13.15
C PRO A 175 18.87 1.66 -13.83
N VAL A 176 18.12 2.62 -13.29
CA VAL A 176 16.87 3.13 -13.85
C VAL A 176 17.19 4.32 -14.73
N LYS A 177 16.95 4.19 -16.04
CA LYS A 177 17.26 5.24 -17.03
C LYS A 177 16.08 5.45 -17.95
N PHE A 178 15.40 6.57 -17.79
CA PHE A 178 14.38 7.03 -18.73
C PHE A 178 14.99 7.90 -19.83
N LYS A 179 14.36 7.92 -21.01
CA LYS A 179 14.81 8.73 -22.16
C LYS A 179 13.64 9.53 -22.71
N LYS A 180 13.89 10.78 -23.02
CA LYS A 180 12.92 11.69 -23.68
C LYS A 180 12.40 11.05 -24.96
N SER A 181 11.08 11.08 -25.15
CA SER A 181 10.38 10.64 -26.37
C SER A 181 10.77 9.24 -26.86
N ASN A 182 11.25 8.37 -25.96
CA ASN A 182 11.63 6.99 -26.30
C ASN A 182 10.79 5.99 -25.47
N TYR A 183 9.55 5.79 -25.88
CA TYR A 183 8.62 4.89 -25.20
C TYR A 183 9.14 3.47 -25.07
N LYS A 184 9.72 2.93 -26.16
CA LYS A 184 10.30 1.58 -26.15
C LYS A 184 11.32 1.38 -25.02
N GLN A 185 12.28 2.31 -24.90
CA GLN A 185 13.29 2.24 -23.86
C GLN A 185 12.69 2.45 -22.47
N ASN A 186 11.70 3.34 -22.35
CA ASN A 186 11.04 3.61 -21.08
C ASN A 186 10.21 2.39 -20.62
N MET A 187 9.53 1.69 -21.54
CA MET A 187 8.84 0.44 -21.23
C MET A 187 9.81 -0.66 -20.77
N ILE A 188 10.98 -0.79 -21.43
CA ILE A 188 12.02 -1.74 -21.00
C ILE A 188 12.51 -1.39 -19.59
N THR A 189 12.73 -0.12 -19.31
CA THR A 189 13.11 0.34 -17.96
C THR A 189 12.03 -0.01 -16.93
N GLN A 190 10.75 0.21 -17.24
CA GLN A 190 9.62 -0.14 -16.37
C GLN A 190 9.48 -1.66 -16.14
N MET A 191 9.81 -2.49 -17.13
CA MET A 191 9.75 -3.96 -16.97
C MET A 191 10.58 -4.48 -15.80
N THR A 192 11.68 -3.81 -15.47
CA THR A 192 12.62 -4.21 -14.41
C THR A 192 12.34 -3.57 -13.07
N GLN A 193 11.35 -2.66 -12.99
CA GLN A 193 11.01 -2.02 -11.73
C GLN A 193 10.25 -2.97 -10.81
N PRO A 194 10.43 -2.87 -9.49
CA PRO A 194 9.59 -3.58 -8.52
C PRO A 194 8.10 -3.28 -8.74
N VAL A 195 7.26 -4.23 -8.40
CA VAL A 195 5.80 -4.02 -8.35
C VAL A 195 5.49 -2.99 -7.27
N LYS A 196 4.73 -1.95 -7.62
CA LYS A 196 4.30 -0.91 -6.67
C LYS A 196 3.01 -1.35 -5.99
N ARG A 197 3.08 -1.60 -4.68
CA ARG A 197 1.98 -2.08 -3.84
C ARG A 197 2.23 -1.74 -2.37
N VAL A 198 1.23 -1.91 -1.51
CA VAL A 198 1.40 -1.82 -0.06
C VAL A 198 1.99 -3.13 0.45
N ASN A 199 3.26 -3.09 0.87
CA ASN A 199 4.02 -4.25 1.33
C ASN A 199 3.76 -4.60 2.79
N ASP A 200 3.44 -3.62 3.63
CA ASP A 200 3.12 -3.89 5.03
C ASP A 200 1.69 -4.43 5.18
N VAL A 201 1.51 -5.40 6.06
CA VAL A 201 0.19 -5.97 6.36
C VAL A 201 -0.45 -5.14 7.46
N LEU A 202 -1.55 -4.46 7.13
CA LEU A 202 -2.32 -3.71 8.09
C LEU A 202 -3.07 -4.64 9.03
N LEU A 203 -3.02 -4.35 10.34
CA LEU A 203 -3.71 -5.09 11.37
C LEU A 203 -4.70 -4.18 12.09
N GLU A 204 -5.89 -4.71 12.34
CA GLU A 204 -6.89 -4.14 13.24
C GLU A 204 -6.83 -4.85 14.59
N ARG A 205 -6.84 -4.07 15.68
CA ARG A 205 -6.95 -4.57 17.06
C ARG A 205 -8.14 -3.91 17.73
N ALA A 206 -9.10 -4.71 18.11
CA ALA A 206 -10.30 -4.24 18.82
C ALA A 206 -10.36 -4.85 20.21
N ALA A 207 -10.53 -4.03 21.25
CA ALA A 207 -10.65 -4.52 22.62
C ALA A 207 -11.94 -5.35 22.79
N VAL A 208 -11.83 -6.50 23.44
CA VAL A 208 -12.97 -7.33 23.81
C VAL A 208 -13.49 -6.83 25.14
N ASN A 209 -14.59 -6.07 25.13
CA ASN A 209 -15.22 -5.60 26.35
C ASN A 209 -16.11 -6.67 26.96
N SER A 210 -15.83 -7.04 28.19
CA SER A 210 -16.69 -7.92 29.01
C SER A 210 -17.96 -7.22 29.55
N SER A 211 -18.12 -5.91 29.32
CA SER A 211 -19.31 -5.16 29.71
C SER A 211 -19.30 -3.78 29.04
N GLY A 212 -20.08 -3.57 27.99
CA GLY A 212 -20.72 -2.34 27.53
C GLY A 212 -19.98 -0.99 27.49
N ALA A 213 -18.65 -0.93 27.47
CA ALA A 213 -17.90 0.32 27.46
C ALA A 213 -17.02 0.44 26.20
N ALA A 214 -16.79 1.65 25.77
CA ALA A 214 -16.19 2.09 24.52
C ALA A 214 -15.00 1.25 24.00
N THR A 215 -15.07 0.88 22.73
CA THR A 215 -14.01 0.21 21.98
C THR A 215 -12.94 1.24 21.61
N PHE A 216 -11.69 1.04 22.03
CA PHE A 216 -10.55 1.81 21.52
C PHE A 216 -9.88 0.99 20.42
N THR A 217 -9.82 1.55 19.23
CA THR A 217 -9.07 0.95 18.13
C THR A 217 -7.73 1.66 18.00
N VAL A 218 -6.65 0.91 18.11
CA VAL A 218 -5.31 1.42 17.79
C VAL A 218 -5.05 1.12 16.31
N ARG A 219 -5.05 2.14 15.49
CA ARG A 219 -4.58 2.03 14.12
C ARG A 219 -3.05 2.03 14.12
N VAL A 220 -2.47 0.96 13.65
CA VAL A 220 -1.03 0.90 13.40
C VAL A 220 -0.86 0.98 11.89
N SER A 221 -0.71 2.19 11.37
CA SER A 221 -0.31 2.41 10.00
C SER A 221 1.20 2.63 9.96
N ALA A 222 1.94 1.63 9.51
CA ALA A 222 3.30 1.81 9.06
C ALA A 222 3.29 1.80 7.53
N GLN A 223 3.37 2.96 6.93
CA GLN A 223 3.72 3.07 5.52
C GLN A 223 5.23 2.87 5.43
N GLY A 224 5.64 1.60 5.32
CA GLY A 224 7.01 1.23 4.99
C GLY A 224 7.13 1.05 3.48
N THR A 225 8.12 1.70 2.93
CA THR A 225 8.62 1.57 1.55
C THR A 225 9.06 0.16 1.21
#